data_957ad30c9669ab24abfcbc4b09bd399c
#
_entry.id   957ad30c9669ab24abfcbc4b09bd399c
#
_cell.length_a   1.000
_cell.length_b   1.000
_cell.length_c   1.000
_cell.angle_alpha   90.00
_cell.angle_beta   90.00
_cell.angle_gamma   90.00
#
_symmetry.space_group_name_H-M   'P 1'
#
loop_
_entity.id
_entity.type
_entity.pdbx_description
1 polymer ?
#
loop_
_entity_poly.entity_id
_entity_poly.type
_entity_poly.pdbx_seq_one_letter_code
_entity_poly.pdbx_strand_id
1 'polypeptide(L)'
;MNSSTSGNPPHGLNKVNANTFTYWQYVDTLVYWGGSSGEGLIVPPSPDVVDAAHKNGVRVLGTVFMPQTAHGGKMEWLEDLLVKNEDGSYPVADKLIEVAQTYGFEGWFMNQETEGTDEEPLTADHAARMQQFIQYFKEQAPDLDLVYYDSMTVDGKMDWQN
;
A
#
# COMPACT_ATOMS: atom_id res chain seq x y z
N MET A 1 -3.02 -14.94 0.74
CA MET A 1 -2.55 -15.59 1.98
C MET A 1 -2.23 -14.48 2.96
N ASN A 2 -2.89 -14.42 4.07
CA ASN A 2 -2.57 -13.47 5.13
C ASN A 2 -1.71 -14.21 6.17
N SER A 3 -0.40 -14.00 6.17
CA SER A 3 0.43 -14.47 7.24
C SER A 3 0.57 -13.34 8.26
N SER A 4 -0.22 -13.39 9.31
CA SER A 4 -0.14 -12.47 10.44
C SER A 4 1.10 -12.74 11.30
N THR A 5 2.25 -12.96 10.71
CA THR A 5 3.50 -13.09 11.45
C THR A 5 4.03 -11.70 11.73
N SER A 6 4.03 -11.31 12.98
CA SER A 6 4.74 -10.12 13.44
C SER A 6 6.24 -10.27 13.19
N GLY A 7 6.81 -9.29 12.55
CA GLY A 7 8.23 -9.20 12.24
C GLY A 7 8.55 -9.69 10.82
N ASN A 8 9.14 -8.81 10.05
CA ASN A 8 9.68 -9.05 8.72
C ASN A 8 11.16 -9.40 8.82
N PRO A 9 11.57 -10.65 9.11
CA PRO A 9 12.98 -10.97 9.08
C PRO A 9 13.46 -10.84 7.63
N PRO A 10 14.47 -10.03 7.34
CA PRO A 10 14.93 -9.77 5.96
C PRO A 10 15.49 -11.01 5.26
N HIS A 11 15.69 -12.10 5.99
CA HIS A 11 16.22 -13.38 5.49
C HIS A 11 15.23 -14.54 5.64
N GLY A 12 13.92 -14.24 5.84
CA GLY A 12 12.89 -15.25 6.03
C GLY A 12 12.92 -15.90 7.42
N LEU A 13 12.10 -16.93 7.58
CA LEU A 13 11.98 -17.67 8.85
C LEU A 13 12.94 -18.86 8.90
N ASN A 14 13.62 -19.03 10.04
CA ASN A 14 14.50 -20.18 10.31
C ASN A 14 13.74 -21.50 10.59
N LYS A 15 12.48 -21.59 10.17
CA LYS A 15 11.64 -22.77 10.46
C LYS A 15 11.06 -23.36 9.19
N VAL A 16 11.11 -24.68 9.09
CA VAL A 16 10.62 -25.47 7.95
C VAL A 16 9.10 -25.34 7.72
N ASN A 17 8.34 -24.93 8.73
CA ASN A 17 6.90 -24.71 8.62
C ASN A 17 6.50 -23.29 8.17
N ALA A 18 7.43 -22.51 7.65
CA ALA A 18 7.11 -21.30 6.92
C ALA A 18 6.26 -21.67 5.69
N ASN A 19 5.23 -20.88 5.41
CA ASN A 19 4.38 -21.09 4.26
C ASN A 19 5.18 -20.85 2.96
N THR A 20 5.62 -21.91 2.32
CA THR A 20 6.31 -21.82 1.03
C THR A 20 5.28 -21.56 -0.07
N PHE A 21 5.46 -20.46 -0.79
CA PHE A 21 4.65 -20.18 -1.97
C PHE A 21 5.28 -20.84 -3.20
N THR A 22 4.51 -21.69 -3.90
CA THR A 22 5.00 -22.48 -5.04
C THR A 22 4.17 -22.28 -6.33
N TYR A 23 3.22 -21.33 -6.34
CA TYR A 23 2.30 -21.11 -7.44
C TYR A 23 2.63 -19.86 -8.27
N TRP A 24 3.91 -19.51 -8.34
CA TRP A 24 4.41 -18.32 -9.04
C TRP A 24 3.92 -18.20 -10.49
N GLN A 25 3.77 -19.33 -11.19
CA GLN A 25 3.33 -19.37 -12.57
C GLN A 25 1.89 -18.87 -12.81
N TYR A 26 1.13 -18.63 -11.75
CA TYR A 26 -0.24 -18.11 -11.79
C TYR A 26 -0.35 -16.67 -11.27
N VAL A 27 0.78 -16.02 -11.00
CA VAL A 27 0.81 -14.69 -10.38
C VAL A 27 1.62 -13.74 -11.25
N ASP A 28 1.01 -12.64 -11.65
CA ASP A 28 1.70 -11.55 -12.35
C ASP A 28 2.26 -10.52 -11.37
N THR A 29 1.51 -10.25 -10.30
CA THR A 29 1.89 -9.27 -9.28
C THR A 29 1.56 -9.80 -7.89
N LEU A 30 2.52 -9.69 -6.98
CA LEU A 30 2.37 -10.01 -5.55
C LEU A 30 2.24 -8.71 -4.75
N VAL A 31 1.19 -8.58 -3.97
CA VAL A 31 1.10 -7.54 -2.96
C VAL A 31 1.63 -8.09 -1.63
N TYR A 32 2.71 -7.49 -1.12
CA TYR A 32 3.22 -7.78 0.20
C TYR A 32 2.36 -7.06 1.24
N TRP A 33 1.46 -7.81 1.91
CA TRP A 33 0.52 -7.25 2.85
C TRP A 33 1.11 -7.16 4.26
N GLY A 34 1.36 -5.93 4.72
CA GLY A 34 1.89 -5.64 6.05
C GLY A 34 0.89 -5.03 7.04
N GLY A 35 -0.35 -4.75 6.58
CA GLY A 35 -1.28 -3.92 7.34
C GLY A 35 -1.94 -4.55 8.57
N SER A 36 -2.03 -5.88 8.65
CA SER A 36 -2.84 -6.53 9.69
C SER A 36 -2.12 -6.93 10.97
N SER A 37 -0.82 -6.63 11.10
CA SER A 37 0.01 -7.13 12.20
C SER A 37 0.64 -6.03 13.07
N GLY A 38 0.21 -4.79 12.92
CA GLY A 38 0.84 -3.66 13.64
C GLY A 38 2.25 -3.34 13.14
N GLU A 39 2.58 -3.71 11.91
CA GLU A 39 3.88 -3.47 11.29
C GLU A 39 4.06 -2.02 10.82
N GLY A 40 3.01 -1.22 10.87
CA GLY A 40 2.98 0.17 10.46
C GLY A 40 1.99 0.44 9.34
N LEU A 41 1.88 1.71 8.96
CA LEU A 41 0.99 2.15 7.89
C LEU A 41 1.62 1.95 6.50
N ILE A 42 2.94 2.08 6.41
CA ILE A 42 3.69 1.96 5.17
C ILE A 42 4.71 0.83 5.36
N VAL A 43 4.50 -0.27 4.62
CA VAL A 43 5.29 -1.48 4.76
C VAL A 43 5.86 -1.89 3.41
N PRO A 44 7.16 -1.69 3.19
CA PRO A 44 7.85 -2.22 2.01
C PRO A 44 7.93 -3.75 2.09
N PRO A 45 8.02 -4.45 0.96
CA PRO A 45 8.20 -5.90 0.96
C PRO A 45 9.57 -6.28 1.55
N SER A 46 9.63 -7.45 2.19
CA SER A 46 10.90 -7.98 2.66
C SER A 46 11.79 -8.41 1.49
N PRO A 47 13.12 -8.25 1.60
CA PRO A 47 14.05 -8.55 0.50
C PRO A 47 13.98 -9.99 -0.01
N ASP A 48 13.74 -10.95 0.87
CA ASP A 48 13.62 -12.37 0.48
C ASP A 48 12.38 -12.64 -0.37
N VAL A 49 11.28 -11.91 -0.13
CA VAL A 49 10.06 -11.99 -0.95
C VAL A 49 10.29 -11.34 -2.31
N VAL A 50 10.95 -10.18 -2.35
CA VAL A 50 11.31 -9.52 -3.62
C VAL A 50 12.20 -10.45 -4.46
N ASP A 51 13.26 -10.99 -3.87
CA ASP A 51 14.18 -11.91 -4.55
C ASP A 51 13.47 -13.17 -5.08
N ALA A 52 12.58 -13.76 -4.28
CA ALA A 52 11.85 -14.95 -4.69
C ALA A 52 10.86 -14.66 -5.82
N ALA A 53 10.14 -13.56 -5.75
CA ALA A 53 9.20 -13.12 -6.79
C ALA A 53 9.93 -12.81 -8.11
N HIS A 54 10.99 -12.02 -8.05
CA HIS A 54 11.77 -11.63 -9.23
C HIS A 54 12.41 -12.84 -9.94
N LYS A 55 12.91 -13.84 -9.19
CA LYS A 55 13.40 -15.10 -9.76
C LYS A 55 12.34 -15.86 -10.56
N ASN A 56 11.07 -15.60 -10.29
CA ASN A 56 9.94 -16.21 -10.96
C ASN A 56 9.22 -15.24 -11.92
N GLY A 57 9.78 -14.06 -12.18
CA GLY A 57 9.23 -13.06 -13.09
C GLY A 57 7.98 -12.35 -12.56
N VAL A 58 7.78 -12.33 -11.25
CA VAL A 58 6.61 -11.74 -10.59
C VAL A 58 6.98 -10.38 -10.00
N ARG A 59 6.17 -9.37 -10.28
CA ARG A 59 6.29 -8.01 -9.72
C ARG A 59 5.86 -8.00 -8.26
N VAL A 60 6.44 -7.13 -7.43
CA VAL A 60 6.09 -7.01 -6.00
C VAL A 60 5.71 -5.59 -5.65
N LEU A 61 4.62 -5.44 -4.93
CA LEU A 61 4.17 -4.16 -4.39
C LEU A 61 4.25 -4.18 -2.86
N GLY A 62 4.69 -3.05 -2.29
CA GLY A 62 4.54 -2.80 -0.86
C GLY A 62 3.11 -2.39 -0.52
N THR A 63 2.83 -2.17 0.76
CA THR A 63 1.51 -1.75 1.25
C THR A 63 1.56 -0.37 1.90
N VAL A 64 0.61 0.49 1.52
CA VAL A 64 0.21 1.67 2.29
C VAL A 64 -1.18 1.37 2.82
N PHE A 65 -1.32 1.23 4.14
CA PHE A 65 -2.57 0.82 4.77
C PHE A 65 -3.05 1.84 5.79
N MET A 66 -4.24 2.38 5.57
CA MET A 66 -4.96 3.22 6.50
C MET A 66 -6.21 2.49 6.94
N PRO A 67 -6.22 1.93 8.16
CA PRO A 67 -7.32 1.11 8.63
C PRO A 67 -8.59 1.93 8.89
N GLN A 68 -9.71 1.25 8.93
CA GLN A 68 -10.99 1.83 9.37
C GLN A 68 -10.85 2.45 10.77
N THR A 69 -11.58 3.51 11.03
CA THR A 69 -11.61 4.18 12.33
C THR A 69 -11.94 3.22 13.47
N ALA A 70 -12.87 2.28 13.23
CA ALA A 70 -13.21 1.22 14.17
C ALA A 70 -12.04 0.29 14.53
N HIS A 71 -11.01 0.24 13.69
CA HIS A 71 -9.79 -0.55 13.87
C HIS A 71 -8.56 0.32 14.19
N GLY A 72 -8.79 1.54 14.66
CA GLY A 72 -7.74 2.46 15.11
C GLY A 72 -7.19 3.39 14.03
N GLY A 73 -7.85 3.48 12.88
CA GLY A 73 -7.55 4.47 11.85
C GLY A 73 -7.76 5.89 12.35
N LYS A 74 -6.95 6.81 11.85
CA LYS A 74 -6.98 8.23 12.21
C LYS A 74 -6.96 9.09 10.96
N MET A 75 -7.85 10.09 10.92
CA MET A 75 -7.86 11.08 9.83
C MET A 75 -6.55 11.85 9.73
N GLU A 76 -5.87 12.09 10.87
CA GLU A 76 -4.53 12.70 10.89
C GLU A 76 -3.54 12.00 9.95
N TRP A 77 -3.57 10.67 9.86
CA TRP A 77 -2.67 9.93 8.98
C TRP A 77 -2.98 10.14 7.49
N LEU A 78 -4.27 10.27 7.15
CA LEU A 78 -4.69 10.61 5.80
C LEU A 78 -4.30 12.05 5.45
N GLU A 79 -4.48 12.98 6.40
CA GLU A 79 -4.05 14.36 6.22
C GLU A 79 -2.53 14.45 6.02
N ASP A 80 -1.74 13.74 6.82
CA ASP A 80 -0.28 13.68 6.67
C ASP A 80 0.16 13.10 5.32
N LEU A 81 -0.54 12.04 4.84
CA LEU A 81 -0.30 11.47 3.52
C LEU A 81 -0.51 12.51 2.41
N LEU A 82 -1.56 13.32 2.54
CA LEU A 82 -2.03 14.27 1.52
C LEU A 82 -1.40 15.67 1.67
N VAL A 83 -0.40 15.83 2.53
CA VAL A 83 0.35 17.11 2.62
C VAL A 83 0.97 17.44 1.26
N LYS A 84 0.70 18.64 0.80
CA LYS A 84 1.25 19.21 -0.43
C LYS A 84 2.08 20.44 -0.10
N ASN A 85 3.32 20.49 -0.58
CA ASN A 85 4.20 21.63 -0.41
C ASN A 85 3.76 22.80 -1.31
N GLU A 86 4.28 24.00 -1.03
CA GLU A 86 4.02 25.21 -1.83
C GLU A 86 4.49 25.07 -3.29
N ASP A 87 5.51 24.27 -3.55
CA ASP A 87 6.01 23.95 -4.89
C ASP A 87 5.18 22.91 -5.64
N GLY A 88 4.14 22.38 -5.00
CA GLY A 88 3.23 21.37 -5.54
C GLY A 88 3.68 19.92 -5.34
N SER A 89 4.84 19.67 -4.72
CA SER A 89 5.31 18.32 -4.40
C SER A 89 4.56 17.70 -3.23
N TYR A 90 4.55 16.36 -3.18
CA TYR A 90 3.98 15.57 -2.09
C TYR A 90 5.11 14.79 -1.39
N PRO A 91 5.53 15.22 -0.18
CA PRO A 91 6.67 14.59 0.50
C PRO A 91 6.54 13.08 0.70
N VAL A 92 5.32 12.60 0.97
CA VAL A 92 5.08 11.17 1.16
C VAL A 92 5.17 10.42 -0.18
N ALA A 93 4.63 10.97 -1.27
CA ALA A 93 4.77 10.37 -2.59
C ALA A 93 6.23 10.25 -3.00
N ASP A 94 7.02 11.32 -2.82
CA ASP A 94 8.46 11.31 -3.11
C ASP A 94 9.19 10.23 -2.30
N LYS A 95 8.83 10.07 -1.02
CA LYS A 95 9.44 9.06 -0.17
C LYS A 95 9.01 7.63 -0.55
N LEU A 96 7.77 7.43 -0.95
CA LEU A 96 7.31 6.12 -1.46
C LEU A 96 8.07 5.74 -2.74
N ILE A 97 8.29 6.70 -3.64
CA ILE A 97 9.07 6.49 -4.87
C ILE A 97 10.52 6.14 -4.54
N GLU A 98 11.17 6.93 -3.67
CA GLU A 98 12.55 6.70 -3.23
C GLU A 98 12.73 5.30 -2.62
N VAL A 99 11.81 4.88 -1.76
CA VAL A 99 11.86 3.58 -1.10
C VAL A 99 11.71 2.44 -2.12
N ALA A 100 10.72 2.53 -3.02
CA ALA A 100 10.52 1.51 -4.05
C ALA A 100 11.75 1.36 -4.96
N GLN A 101 12.31 2.48 -5.41
CA GLN A 101 13.50 2.49 -6.27
C GLN A 101 14.75 1.98 -5.54
N THR A 102 14.92 2.35 -4.25
CA THR A 102 16.09 1.95 -3.45
C THR A 102 16.09 0.44 -3.17
N TYR A 103 14.93 -0.11 -2.87
CA TYR A 103 14.81 -1.54 -2.53
C TYR A 103 14.42 -2.41 -3.73
N GLY A 104 14.18 -1.82 -4.89
CA GLY A 104 14.02 -2.52 -6.15
C GLY A 104 12.73 -3.31 -6.27
N PHE A 105 11.61 -2.79 -5.76
CA PHE A 105 10.27 -3.36 -5.98
C PHE A 105 9.39 -2.41 -6.80
N GLU A 106 8.30 -2.91 -7.38
CA GLU A 106 7.63 -2.28 -8.50
C GLU A 106 6.55 -1.26 -8.12
N GLY A 107 6.35 -0.95 -6.84
CA GLY A 107 5.39 0.07 -6.44
C GLY A 107 4.58 -0.27 -5.21
N TRP A 108 3.36 0.27 -5.11
CA TRP A 108 2.59 0.23 -3.88
C TRP A 108 1.14 -0.17 -4.12
N PHE A 109 0.61 -0.94 -3.19
CA PHE A 109 -0.82 -1.16 -3.01
C PHE A 109 -1.32 -0.22 -1.92
N MET A 110 -2.21 0.69 -2.28
CA MET A 110 -2.79 1.67 -1.36
C MET A 110 -4.18 1.19 -0.94
N ASN A 111 -4.30 0.87 0.33
CA ASN A 111 -5.56 0.46 0.96
C ASN A 111 -5.98 1.53 1.98
N GLN A 112 -6.73 2.51 1.51
CA GLN A 112 -7.29 3.57 2.33
C GLN A 112 -8.70 3.16 2.76
N GLU A 113 -8.92 2.93 4.05
CA GLU A 113 -10.22 2.54 4.63
C GLU A 113 -10.65 3.44 5.79
N THR A 114 -9.91 4.52 6.07
CA THR A 114 -10.26 5.44 7.14
C THR A 114 -11.41 6.33 6.70
N GLU A 115 -12.57 6.17 7.30
CA GLU A 115 -13.80 6.92 7.01
C GLU A 115 -13.98 8.17 7.87
N GLY A 116 -13.17 8.28 8.93
CA GLY A 116 -13.27 9.37 9.90
C GLY A 116 -14.37 9.16 10.94
N THR A 117 -14.80 10.24 11.56
CA THR A 117 -15.84 10.29 12.59
C THR A 117 -16.89 11.33 12.22
N ASP A 118 -17.98 11.43 13.00
CA ASP A 118 -18.99 12.50 12.81
C ASP A 118 -18.38 13.91 12.98
N GLU A 119 -17.32 14.05 13.76
CA GLU A 119 -16.62 15.31 14.02
C GLU A 119 -15.57 15.62 12.94
N GLU A 120 -14.92 14.57 12.41
CA GLU A 120 -13.89 14.65 11.37
C GLU A 120 -14.19 13.61 10.28
N PRO A 121 -15.22 13.81 9.47
CA PRO A 121 -15.61 12.84 8.44
C PRO A 121 -14.68 12.89 7.24
N LEU A 122 -14.58 11.77 6.54
CA LEU A 122 -14.06 11.75 5.18
C LEU A 122 -14.98 12.57 4.26
N THR A 123 -14.40 13.35 3.38
CA THR A 123 -15.15 14.27 2.50
C THR A 123 -14.73 14.12 1.04
N ALA A 124 -15.52 14.68 0.12
CA ALA A 124 -15.17 14.75 -1.28
C ALA A 124 -13.87 15.52 -1.56
N ASP A 125 -13.47 16.43 -0.66
CA ASP A 125 -12.17 17.12 -0.76
C ASP A 125 -11.01 16.13 -0.56
N HIS A 126 -11.11 15.22 0.38
CA HIS A 126 -10.10 14.17 0.59
C HIS A 126 -9.95 13.29 -0.68
N ALA A 127 -11.07 12.93 -1.31
CA ALA A 127 -11.04 12.16 -2.56
C ALA A 127 -10.35 12.96 -3.69
N ALA A 128 -10.65 14.25 -3.82
CA ALA A 128 -10.01 15.12 -4.82
C ALA A 128 -8.50 15.27 -4.56
N ARG A 129 -8.08 15.43 -3.31
CA ARG A 129 -6.68 15.51 -2.91
C ARG A 129 -5.95 14.17 -3.14
N MET A 130 -6.61 13.04 -2.87
CA MET A 130 -6.08 11.71 -3.15
C MET A 130 -5.85 11.52 -4.66
N GLN A 131 -6.79 11.94 -5.50
CA GLN A 131 -6.58 11.90 -6.96
C GLN A 131 -5.37 12.72 -7.40
N GLN A 132 -5.17 13.92 -6.84
CA GLN A 132 -4.00 14.75 -7.12
C GLN A 132 -2.70 14.09 -6.64
N PHE A 133 -2.72 13.45 -5.47
CA PHE A 133 -1.59 12.68 -4.94
C PHE A 133 -1.22 11.52 -5.87
N ILE A 134 -2.20 10.72 -6.30
CA ILE A 134 -2.00 9.60 -7.23
C ILE A 134 -1.46 10.09 -8.57
N GLN A 135 -2.02 11.19 -9.11
CA GLN A 135 -1.55 11.79 -10.34
C GLN A 135 -0.09 12.23 -10.22
N TYR A 136 0.25 12.96 -9.16
CA TYR A 136 1.63 13.38 -8.90
C TYR A 136 2.57 12.18 -8.83
N PHE A 137 2.22 11.14 -8.06
CA PHE A 137 3.04 9.93 -7.95
C PHE A 137 3.33 9.32 -9.33
N LYS A 138 2.30 9.20 -10.18
CA LYS A 138 2.43 8.61 -11.53
C LYS A 138 3.20 9.51 -12.50
N GLU A 139 3.14 10.83 -12.33
CA GLU A 139 3.94 11.78 -13.12
C GLU A 139 5.42 11.71 -12.75
N GLN A 140 5.75 11.56 -11.44
CA GLN A 140 7.12 11.45 -10.97
C GLN A 140 7.75 10.08 -11.24
N ALA A 141 6.96 9.01 -11.21
CA ALA A 141 7.42 7.64 -11.37
C ALA A 141 6.46 6.81 -12.26
N PRO A 142 6.44 7.06 -13.58
CA PRO A 142 5.51 6.38 -14.49
C PRO A 142 5.69 4.87 -14.56
N ASP A 143 6.89 4.36 -14.25
CA ASP A 143 7.22 2.94 -14.27
C ASP A 143 6.84 2.19 -12.98
N LEU A 144 6.56 2.93 -11.90
CA LEU A 144 6.08 2.31 -10.66
C LEU A 144 4.56 2.13 -10.69
N ASP A 145 4.11 0.98 -10.20
CA ASP A 145 2.69 0.71 -10.04
C ASP A 145 2.14 1.39 -8.78
N LEU A 146 0.94 1.91 -8.89
CA LEU A 146 0.12 2.32 -7.76
C LEU A 146 -1.27 1.71 -7.94
N VAL A 147 -1.55 0.67 -7.14
CA VAL A 147 -2.83 -0.03 -7.14
C VAL A 147 -3.64 0.50 -5.96
N TYR A 148 -4.86 0.94 -6.23
CA TYR A 148 -5.76 1.49 -5.23
C TYR A 148 -6.88 0.50 -4.92
N TYR A 149 -7.17 0.30 -3.62
CA TYR A 149 -8.31 -0.48 -3.16
C TYR A 149 -9.59 0.34 -3.21
N ASP A 150 -10.63 -0.25 -3.76
CA ASP A 150 -11.97 0.31 -3.73
C ASP A 150 -13.01 -0.81 -3.69
N SER A 151 -14.23 -0.49 -3.28
CA SER A 151 -15.31 -1.45 -3.22
C SER A 151 -16.29 -1.28 -4.37
N MET A 152 -17.09 -2.32 -4.61
CA MET A 152 -18.10 -2.33 -5.66
C MET A 152 -19.44 -2.75 -5.06
N THR A 153 -20.49 -2.01 -5.41
CA THR A 153 -21.86 -2.35 -5.05
C THR A 153 -22.39 -3.54 -5.84
N VAL A 154 -23.48 -4.14 -5.38
CA VAL A 154 -24.13 -5.27 -6.08
C VAL A 154 -24.65 -4.94 -7.47
N ASP A 155 -24.89 -3.68 -7.76
CA ASP A 155 -25.31 -3.18 -9.08
C ASP A 155 -24.11 -2.73 -9.96
N GLY A 156 -22.89 -3.05 -9.53
CA GLY A 156 -21.66 -2.84 -10.31
C GLY A 156 -21.15 -1.42 -10.35
N LYS A 157 -21.61 -0.55 -9.45
CA LYS A 157 -21.05 0.78 -9.27
C LYS A 157 -19.91 0.74 -8.26
N MET A 158 -18.95 1.63 -8.43
CA MET A 158 -17.96 1.88 -7.40
C MET A 158 -18.66 2.47 -6.18
N ASP A 159 -18.48 1.86 -5.03
CA ASP A 159 -18.93 2.36 -3.76
C ASP A 159 -17.71 2.80 -3.00
N TRP A 160 -17.53 4.09 -2.96
CA TRP A 160 -16.41 4.68 -2.23
C TRP A 160 -16.51 4.25 -0.77
N GLN A 161 -15.68 3.32 -0.36
CA GLN A 161 -15.51 3.04 1.06
C GLN A 161 -14.78 4.19 1.75
N ASN A 162 -14.33 5.13 0.97
CA ASN A 162 -13.49 6.23 1.40
C ASN A 162 -13.89 7.53 0.71
#